data_f5b8614a5eef819835974dcf412ce8f9
#
_entry.id   f5b8614a5eef819835974dcf412ce8f9
#
_cell.length_a   1.000
_cell.length_b   1.000
_cell.length_c   1.000
_cell.angle_alpha   90.00
_cell.angle_beta   90.00
_cell.angle_gamma   90.00
#
_symmetry.space_group_name_H-M   'P 1'
#
loop_
_entity.id
_entity.type
_entity.pdbx_description
1 polymer ?
#
loop_
_entity_poly.entity_id
_entity_poly.type
_entity_poly.pdbx_seq_one_letter_code
_entity_poly.pdbx_strand_id
1 'polypeptide(L)'
;LRPDQVANLGIARTFQNIELFENMTVIDNILFGAHRQLDYGAISSLFYTKKVRNYEKEAREIAEDIIDFLEIEQYRYSYILSLPYGVQKRVELGRALAMNPDIVLLDEPAAGMNSEETEDIARFIIDLHEERKKTIILVDHDMNMVMDIAQRVMVLNFGEKLAEGFPKEIVSNEKVIEAYLGGK
;
A
#
# COMPACT_ATOMS: atom_id res chain seq x y z
N LEU A 1 -13.38 16.49 -1.58
CA LEU A 1 -13.99 15.19 -1.28
C LEU A 1 -13.61 14.74 0.13
N ARG A 2 -14.51 14.08 0.84
CA ARG A 2 -14.20 13.44 2.12
C ARG A 2 -13.42 12.12 1.86
N PRO A 3 -12.67 11.60 2.85
CA PRO A 3 -11.89 10.35 2.67
C PRO A 3 -12.74 9.15 2.22
N ASP A 4 -13.95 9.02 2.77
CA ASP A 4 -14.90 7.96 2.38
C ASP A 4 -15.32 8.07 0.90
N GLN A 5 -15.47 9.28 0.39
CA GLN A 5 -15.80 9.52 -1.02
C GLN A 5 -14.61 9.19 -1.94
N VAL A 6 -13.38 9.53 -1.53
CA VAL A 6 -12.16 9.18 -2.28
C VAL A 6 -12.00 7.68 -2.34
N ALA A 7 -12.16 7.03 -1.20
CA ALA A 7 -12.14 5.59 -1.13
C ALA A 7 -13.21 4.96 -2.06
N ASN A 8 -14.43 5.53 -2.15
CA ASN A 8 -15.50 5.06 -3.06
C ASN A 8 -15.17 5.22 -4.56
N LEU A 9 -14.20 6.06 -4.91
CA LEU A 9 -13.67 6.18 -6.25
C LEU A 9 -12.59 5.13 -6.59
N GLY A 10 -12.35 4.15 -5.71
CA GLY A 10 -11.35 3.12 -5.94
C GLY A 10 -9.92 3.58 -5.65
N ILE A 11 -9.72 4.58 -4.80
CA ILE A 11 -8.40 5.10 -4.44
C ILE A 11 -8.09 4.71 -2.99
N ALA A 12 -6.99 4.00 -2.76
CA ALA A 12 -6.44 3.75 -1.44
C ALA A 12 -5.12 4.50 -1.25
N ARG A 13 -4.81 4.86 -0.01
CA ARG A 13 -3.55 5.49 0.38
C ARG A 13 -2.98 4.79 1.61
N THR A 14 -1.67 4.50 1.58
CA THR A 14 -0.91 4.23 2.80
C THR A 14 -0.38 5.54 3.38
N PHE A 15 -0.09 5.56 4.67
CA PHE A 15 0.45 6.73 5.34
C PHE A 15 1.93 6.52 5.67
N GLN A 16 2.69 7.60 5.80
CA GLN A 16 4.10 7.54 6.22
C GLN A 16 4.25 6.88 7.60
N ASN A 17 3.37 7.21 8.54
CA ASN A 17 3.30 6.55 9.84
C ASN A 17 2.32 5.38 9.79
N ILE A 18 2.68 4.27 10.41
CA ILE A 18 1.82 3.08 10.49
C ILE A 18 0.57 3.40 11.30
N GLU A 19 -0.59 3.29 10.66
CA GLU A 19 -1.90 3.50 11.29
C GLU A 19 -2.68 2.18 11.38
N LEU A 20 -2.10 1.18 12.04
CA LEU A 20 -2.74 -0.12 12.29
C LEU A 20 -3.45 -0.14 13.64
N PHE A 21 -4.45 -1.01 13.77
CA PHE A 21 -5.10 -1.30 15.04
C PHE A 21 -4.20 -2.23 15.86
N GLU A 22 -3.44 -1.67 16.78
CA GLU A 22 -2.39 -2.35 17.55
C GLU A 22 -2.88 -3.57 18.33
N ASN A 23 -4.11 -3.52 18.85
CA ASN A 23 -4.75 -4.57 19.64
C ASN A 23 -5.52 -5.60 18.79
N MET A 24 -5.37 -5.54 17.47
CA MET A 24 -5.94 -6.50 16.54
C MET A 24 -4.85 -7.38 15.93
N THR A 25 -5.24 -8.55 15.44
CA THR A 25 -4.34 -9.44 14.71
C THR A 25 -4.09 -8.92 13.27
N VAL A 26 -3.12 -9.53 12.57
CA VAL A 26 -2.86 -9.25 11.15
C VAL A 26 -4.13 -9.43 10.32
N ILE A 27 -4.77 -10.59 10.43
CA ILE A 27 -5.97 -10.88 9.65
C ILE A 27 -7.12 -9.93 9.98
N ASP A 28 -7.30 -9.54 11.25
CA ASP A 28 -8.36 -8.60 11.64
C ASP A 28 -8.13 -7.20 11.05
N ASN A 29 -6.87 -6.73 10.99
CA ASN A 29 -6.52 -5.46 10.36
C ASN A 29 -6.83 -5.47 8.86
N ILE A 30 -6.52 -6.57 8.16
CA ILE A 30 -6.78 -6.70 6.73
C ILE A 30 -8.29 -6.83 6.47
N LEU A 31 -9.00 -7.63 7.27
CA LEU A 31 -10.46 -7.76 7.22
C LEU A 31 -11.16 -6.41 7.39
N PHE A 32 -10.63 -5.52 8.24
CA PHE A 32 -11.18 -4.17 8.39
C PHE A 32 -11.16 -3.39 7.07
N GLY A 33 -10.12 -3.54 6.25
CA GLY A 33 -10.06 -2.98 4.90
C GLY A 33 -11.12 -3.57 3.98
N ALA A 34 -11.37 -4.87 4.04
CA ALA A 34 -12.34 -5.57 3.22
C ALA A 34 -13.80 -5.19 3.54
N HIS A 35 -14.10 -4.76 4.76
CA HIS A 35 -15.46 -4.37 5.15
C HIS A 35 -16.09 -3.29 4.28
N ARG A 36 -15.29 -2.46 3.62
CA ARG A 36 -15.80 -1.45 2.70
C ARG A 36 -16.49 -2.06 1.46
N GLN A 37 -16.07 -3.22 1.01
CA GLN A 37 -16.68 -3.90 -0.13
C GLN A 37 -18.04 -4.52 0.22
N LEU A 38 -18.35 -4.61 1.52
CA LEU A 38 -19.49 -5.35 2.03
C LEU A 38 -20.61 -4.36 2.42
N ASP A 39 -21.54 -4.17 1.49
CA ASP A 39 -22.70 -3.28 1.70
C ASP A 39 -23.79 -4.02 2.49
N TYR A 40 -23.61 -4.10 3.82
CA TYR A 40 -24.68 -4.52 4.72
C TYR A 40 -24.93 -3.44 5.79
N GLY A 41 -26.13 -2.89 5.80
CA GLY A 41 -26.53 -1.90 6.81
C GLY A 41 -26.45 -2.46 8.23
N ALA A 42 -26.21 -1.57 9.21
CA ALA A 42 -26.08 -1.91 10.63
C ALA A 42 -27.22 -2.81 11.19
N ILE A 43 -28.40 -2.77 10.60
CA ILE A 43 -29.56 -3.58 11.00
C ILE A 43 -29.42 -5.04 10.55
N SER A 44 -28.78 -5.31 9.40
CA SER A 44 -28.58 -6.68 8.91
C SER A 44 -27.47 -7.43 9.66
N SER A 45 -26.56 -6.74 10.31
CA SER A 45 -25.54 -7.34 11.18
C SER A 45 -26.09 -7.87 12.51
N LEU A 46 -27.24 -7.36 12.97
CA LEU A 46 -27.92 -7.86 14.16
C LEU A 46 -28.59 -9.25 13.94
N PHE A 47 -28.90 -9.58 12.71
CA PHE A 47 -29.44 -10.91 12.34
C PHE A 47 -28.38 -11.66 11.56
N TYR A 48 -27.78 -12.71 12.14
CA TYR A 48 -26.78 -13.57 11.53
C TYR A 48 -27.40 -14.37 10.35
N THR A 49 -27.69 -13.66 9.25
CA THR A 49 -28.35 -14.19 8.07
C THR A 49 -27.35 -14.95 7.18
N LYS A 50 -27.86 -15.83 6.29
CA LYS A 50 -27.01 -16.49 5.27
C LYS A 50 -26.21 -15.45 4.45
N LYS A 51 -26.78 -14.26 4.22
CA LYS A 51 -26.11 -13.17 3.49
C LYS A 51 -24.91 -12.66 4.23
N VAL A 52 -25.02 -12.38 5.54
CA VAL A 52 -23.90 -11.93 6.40
C VAL A 52 -22.79 -12.97 6.42
N ARG A 53 -23.14 -14.25 6.58
CA ARG A 53 -22.15 -15.34 6.58
C ARG A 53 -21.40 -15.48 5.26
N ASN A 54 -22.08 -15.26 4.13
CA ASN A 54 -21.42 -15.29 2.81
C ASN A 54 -20.45 -14.11 2.66
N TYR A 55 -20.81 -12.93 3.12
CA TYR A 55 -19.94 -11.76 3.11
C TYR A 55 -18.71 -11.94 4.00
N GLU A 56 -18.89 -12.47 5.23
CA GLU A 56 -17.75 -12.77 6.11
C GLU A 56 -16.79 -13.78 5.48
N LYS A 57 -17.33 -14.78 4.76
CA LYS A 57 -16.53 -15.75 4.03
C LYS A 57 -15.75 -15.08 2.89
N GLU A 58 -16.40 -14.26 2.07
CA GLU A 58 -15.78 -13.52 0.99
C GLU A 58 -14.69 -12.55 1.50
N ALA A 59 -14.98 -11.78 2.57
CA ALA A 59 -13.98 -10.91 3.20
C ALA A 59 -12.76 -11.70 3.68
N ARG A 60 -12.99 -12.88 4.25
CA ARG A 60 -11.92 -13.75 4.71
C ARG A 60 -11.09 -14.31 3.55
N GLU A 61 -11.71 -14.72 2.45
CA GLU A 61 -11.00 -15.16 1.25
C GLU A 61 -10.12 -14.04 0.67
N ILE A 62 -10.62 -12.80 0.64
CA ILE A 62 -9.83 -11.61 0.24
C ILE A 62 -8.65 -11.39 1.18
N ALA A 63 -8.87 -11.47 2.50
CA ALA A 63 -7.81 -11.25 3.48
C ALA A 63 -6.72 -12.34 3.40
N GLU A 64 -7.10 -13.60 3.22
CA GLU A 64 -6.15 -14.71 3.06
C GLU A 64 -5.33 -14.57 1.77
N ASP A 65 -5.96 -14.24 0.62
CA ASP A 65 -5.25 -13.97 -0.64
C ASP A 65 -4.22 -12.83 -0.52
N ILE A 66 -4.53 -11.79 0.27
CA ILE A 66 -3.61 -10.68 0.52
C ILE A 66 -2.48 -11.10 1.46
N ILE A 67 -2.76 -11.88 2.49
CA ILE A 67 -1.78 -12.42 3.42
C ILE A 67 -0.75 -13.27 2.66
N ASP A 68 -1.23 -14.15 1.79
CA ASP A 68 -0.39 -15.01 0.95
C ASP A 68 0.43 -14.16 -0.04
N PHE A 69 -0.19 -13.18 -0.70
CA PHE A 69 0.49 -12.27 -1.62
C PHE A 69 1.63 -11.47 -0.97
N LEU A 70 1.45 -11.05 0.28
CA LEU A 70 2.45 -10.26 1.03
C LEU A 70 3.44 -11.13 1.81
N GLU A 71 3.33 -12.47 1.71
CA GLU A 71 4.22 -13.44 2.38
C GLU A 71 4.28 -13.24 3.91
N ILE A 72 3.10 -13.07 4.53
CA ILE A 72 2.95 -12.85 5.98
C ILE A 72 2.08 -13.90 6.67
N GLU A 73 1.92 -15.10 6.09
CA GLU A 73 1.04 -16.19 6.57
C GLU A 73 1.39 -16.63 7.99
N GLN A 74 2.68 -16.69 8.31
CA GLN A 74 3.17 -17.07 9.63
C GLN A 74 2.72 -16.12 10.74
N TYR A 75 2.40 -14.87 10.38
CA TYR A 75 1.98 -13.82 11.31
C TYR A 75 0.46 -13.62 11.36
N ARG A 76 -0.31 -14.39 10.60
CA ARG A 76 -1.77 -14.25 10.42
C ARG A 76 -2.55 -13.92 11.71
N TYR A 77 -2.24 -14.60 12.80
CA TYR A 77 -2.92 -14.44 14.10
C TYR A 77 -2.07 -13.69 15.14
N SER A 78 -0.95 -13.13 14.73
CA SER A 78 -0.10 -12.33 15.63
C SER A 78 -0.69 -10.93 15.80
N TYR A 79 -0.55 -10.37 17.00
CA TYR A 79 -0.91 -8.98 17.27
C TYR A 79 0.12 -8.03 16.65
N ILE A 80 -0.34 -6.89 16.16
CA ILE A 80 0.51 -5.91 15.44
C ILE A 80 1.72 -5.48 16.27
N LEU A 81 1.55 -5.20 17.56
CA LEU A 81 2.64 -4.77 18.45
C LEU A 81 3.79 -5.78 18.59
N SER A 82 3.55 -7.05 18.30
CA SER A 82 4.56 -8.11 18.40
C SER A 82 5.37 -8.30 17.12
N LEU A 83 5.04 -7.58 16.05
CA LEU A 83 5.62 -7.80 14.73
C LEU A 83 6.85 -6.91 14.48
N PRO A 84 7.83 -7.41 13.71
CA PRO A 84 8.88 -6.56 13.13
C PRO A 84 8.26 -5.41 12.30
N TYR A 85 8.98 -4.29 12.23
CA TYR A 85 8.49 -3.09 11.55
C TYR A 85 8.15 -3.31 10.08
N GLY A 86 9.00 -4.02 9.33
CA GLY A 86 8.75 -4.36 7.92
C GLY A 86 7.48 -5.20 7.72
N VAL A 87 7.17 -6.11 8.65
CA VAL A 87 5.91 -6.88 8.61
C VAL A 87 4.71 -5.97 8.88
N GLN A 88 4.80 -5.03 9.82
CA GLN A 88 3.73 -4.07 10.08
C GLN A 88 3.43 -3.22 8.83
N LYS A 89 4.46 -2.78 8.09
CA LYS A 89 4.31 -2.06 6.81
C LYS A 89 3.61 -2.91 5.74
N ARG A 90 3.94 -4.21 5.65
CA ARG A 90 3.22 -5.14 4.77
C ARG A 90 1.74 -5.28 5.16
N VAL A 91 1.42 -5.34 6.45
CA VAL A 91 0.02 -5.38 6.94
C VAL A 91 -0.72 -4.08 6.60
N GLU A 92 -0.07 -2.92 6.71
CA GLU A 92 -0.65 -1.63 6.32
C GLU A 92 -1.01 -1.61 4.82
N LEU A 93 -0.06 -2.05 3.97
CA LEU A 93 -0.30 -2.24 2.54
C LEU A 93 -1.46 -3.21 2.30
N GLY A 94 -1.48 -4.35 2.98
CA GLY A 94 -2.53 -5.36 2.89
C GLY A 94 -3.91 -4.81 3.24
N ARG A 95 -4.02 -4.00 4.28
CA ARG A 95 -5.27 -3.34 4.66
C ARG A 95 -5.77 -2.39 3.56
N ALA A 96 -4.86 -1.65 2.92
CA ALA A 96 -5.20 -0.78 1.79
C ALA A 96 -5.66 -1.59 0.56
N LEU A 97 -4.99 -2.70 0.26
CA LEU A 97 -5.34 -3.60 -0.85
C LEU A 97 -6.68 -4.32 -0.64
N ALA A 98 -7.02 -4.64 0.60
CA ALA A 98 -8.30 -5.27 0.95
C ALA A 98 -9.51 -4.39 0.60
N MET A 99 -9.32 -3.10 0.38
CA MET A 99 -10.35 -2.21 -0.18
C MET A 99 -10.59 -2.42 -1.68
N ASN A 100 -9.81 -3.28 -2.34
CA ASN A 100 -9.79 -3.52 -3.78
C ASN A 100 -9.71 -2.22 -4.62
N PRO A 101 -8.71 -1.36 -4.38
CA PRO A 101 -8.59 -0.09 -5.10
C PRO A 101 -8.14 -0.32 -6.54
N ASP A 102 -8.48 0.64 -7.44
CA ASP A 102 -7.91 0.72 -8.79
C ASP A 102 -6.57 1.49 -8.77
N ILE A 103 -6.44 2.45 -7.83
CA ILE A 103 -5.26 3.30 -7.65
C ILE A 103 -4.78 3.19 -6.21
N VAL A 104 -3.49 2.90 -6.03
CA VAL A 104 -2.83 2.86 -4.73
C VAL A 104 -1.81 3.98 -4.64
N LEU A 105 -1.98 4.85 -3.64
CA LEU A 105 -1.03 5.92 -3.33
C LEU A 105 -0.12 5.42 -2.20
N LEU A 106 1.18 5.31 -2.48
CA LEU A 106 2.21 4.87 -1.54
C LEU A 106 3.08 6.06 -1.15
N ASP A 107 3.12 6.37 0.13
CA ASP A 107 3.86 7.50 0.69
C ASP A 107 5.02 6.96 1.54
N GLU A 108 6.24 7.01 0.99
CA GLU A 108 7.48 6.47 1.58
C GLU A 108 7.30 5.03 2.13
N PRO A 109 6.88 4.05 1.30
CA PRO A 109 6.52 2.71 1.77
C PRO A 109 7.70 1.95 2.38
N ALA A 110 8.94 2.23 1.96
CA ALA A 110 10.16 1.59 2.45
C ALA A 110 10.87 2.38 3.56
N ALA A 111 10.31 3.50 4.03
CA ALA A 111 10.96 4.31 5.05
C ALA A 111 11.21 3.51 6.35
N GLY A 112 12.47 3.54 6.83
CA GLY A 112 12.88 2.83 8.05
C GLY A 112 13.14 1.34 7.90
N MET A 113 13.08 0.79 6.68
CA MET A 113 13.40 -0.59 6.34
C MET A 113 14.89 -0.78 6.07
N ASN A 114 15.37 -2.02 6.25
CA ASN A 114 16.68 -2.42 5.75
C ASN A 114 16.63 -2.73 4.25
N SER A 115 17.79 -3.01 3.61
CA SER A 115 17.88 -3.22 2.16
C SER A 115 17.04 -4.41 1.67
N GLU A 116 17.00 -5.51 2.41
CA GLU A 116 16.22 -6.70 2.06
C GLU A 116 14.72 -6.42 2.11
N GLU A 117 14.25 -5.76 3.17
CA GLU A 117 12.85 -5.35 3.31
C GLU A 117 12.43 -4.34 2.23
N THR A 118 13.35 -3.44 1.83
CA THR A 118 13.12 -2.47 0.73
C THR A 118 12.96 -3.18 -0.61
N GLU A 119 13.81 -4.18 -0.91
CA GLU A 119 13.72 -5.00 -2.11
C GLU A 119 12.39 -5.79 -2.15
N ASP A 120 11.96 -6.34 -1.02
CA ASP A 120 10.66 -7.01 -0.92
C ASP A 120 9.49 -6.07 -1.22
N ILE A 121 9.48 -4.87 -0.64
CA ILE A 121 8.43 -3.88 -0.92
C ILE A 121 8.45 -3.45 -2.39
N ALA A 122 9.62 -3.24 -2.97
CA ALA A 122 9.76 -2.92 -4.39
C ALA A 122 9.18 -4.04 -5.28
N ARG A 123 9.46 -5.31 -4.95
CA ARG A 123 8.88 -6.47 -5.64
C ARG A 123 7.35 -6.49 -5.53
N PHE A 124 6.80 -6.33 -4.34
CA PHE A 124 5.34 -6.29 -4.16
C PHE A 124 4.67 -5.15 -4.95
N ILE A 125 5.33 -3.99 -5.07
CA ILE A 125 4.82 -2.86 -5.87
C ILE A 125 4.78 -3.24 -7.36
N ILE A 126 5.81 -3.91 -7.88
CA ILE A 126 5.86 -4.41 -9.26
C ILE A 126 4.73 -5.43 -9.48
N ASP A 127 4.60 -6.43 -8.61
CA ASP A 127 3.61 -7.50 -8.71
C ASP A 127 2.18 -6.95 -8.64
N LEU A 128 1.93 -5.94 -7.80
CA LEU A 128 0.66 -5.22 -7.76
C LEU A 128 0.29 -4.58 -9.10
N HIS A 129 1.27 -4.02 -9.78
CA HIS A 129 1.05 -3.43 -11.11
C HIS A 129 0.91 -4.51 -12.19
N GLU A 130 1.84 -5.47 -12.23
CA GLU A 130 1.92 -6.43 -13.32
C GLU A 130 0.88 -7.54 -13.22
N GLU A 131 0.67 -8.10 -12.03
CA GLU A 131 -0.23 -9.23 -11.84
C GLU A 131 -1.65 -8.79 -11.48
N ARG A 132 -1.77 -7.86 -10.52
CA ARG A 132 -3.09 -7.39 -10.04
C ARG A 132 -3.63 -6.18 -10.79
N LYS A 133 -2.90 -5.68 -11.80
CA LYS A 133 -3.30 -4.58 -12.71
C LYS A 133 -3.67 -3.29 -11.99
N LYS A 134 -3.03 -3.01 -10.85
CA LYS A 134 -3.28 -1.78 -10.10
C LYS A 134 -2.43 -0.63 -10.65
N THR A 135 -2.97 0.57 -10.61
CA THR A 135 -2.20 1.79 -10.87
C THR A 135 -1.55 2.24 -9.56
N ILE A 136 -0.22 2.40 -9.58
CA ILE A 136 0.53 2.81 -8.40
C ILE A 136 1.05 4.23 -8.59
N ILE A 137 0.86 5.07 -7.58
CA ILE A 137 1.54 6.36 -7.46
C ILE A 137 2.40 6.30 -6.21
N LEU A 138 3.71 6.32 -6.41
CA LEU A 138 4.72 6.22 -5.38
C LEU A 138 5.35 7.59 -5.12
N VAL A 139 5.42 8.00 -3.86
CA VAL A 139 6.23 9.13 -3.41
C VAL A 139 7.33 8.58 -2.52
N ASP A 140 8.57 8.74 -2.92
CA ASP A 140 9.72 8.29 -2.14
C ASP A 140 10.93 9.21 -2.41
N HIS A 141 11.88 9.21 -1.48
CA HIS A 141 13.16 9.91 -1.60
C HIS A 141 14.33 8.95 -1.91
N ASP A 142 14.10 7.63 -1.88
CA ASP A 142 15.07 6.64 -2.36
C ASP A 142 15.06 6.59 -3.89
N MET A 143 15.98 7.38 -4.47
CA MET A 143 16.11 7.48 -5.93
C MET A 143 16.43 6.13 -6.58
N ASN A 144 17.18 5.24 -5.93
CA ASN A 144 17.53 3.94 -6.51
C ASN A 144 16.27 3.09 -6.68
N MET A 145 15.51 2.91 -5.59
CA MET A 145 14.25 2.16 -5.65
C MET A 145 13.29 2.77 -6.67
N VAL A 146 13.08 4.10 -6.66
CA VAL A 146 12.16 4.76 -7.60
C VAL A 146 12.58 4.54 -9.05
N MET A 147 13.88 4.69 -9.37
CA MET A 147 14.37 4.53 -10.75
C MET A 147 14.30 3.09 -11.25
N ASP A 148 14.39 2.11 -10.34
CA ASP A 148 14.34 0.69 -10.68
C ASP A 148 12.90 0.22 -11.00
N ILE A 149 11.89 0.77 -10.30
CA ILE A 149 10.51 0.25 -10.41
C ILE A 149 9.54 1.16 -11.17
N ALA A 150 9.82 2.48 -11.25
CA ALA A 150 8.87 3.42 -11.83
C ALA A 150 8.89 3.38 -13.37
N GLN A 151 7.72 3.43 -13.99
CA GLN A 151 7.59 3.60 -15.44
C GLN A 151 7.75 5.06 -15.87
N ARG A 152 7.30 6.00 -15.02
CA ARG A 152 7.46 7.46 -15.19
C ARG A 152 7.77 8.08 -13.86
N VAL A 153 8.63 9.09 -13.89
CA VAL A 153 9.05 9.83 -12.70
C VAL A 153 8.77 11.31 -12.90
N MET A 154 8.18 11.93 -11.89
CA MET A 154 8.05 13.39 -11.78
C MET A 154 8.87 13.85 -10.57
N VAL A 155 9.82 14.74 -10.80
CA VAL A 155 10.67 15.30 -9.77
C VAL A 155 10.11 16.65 -9.34
N LEU A 156 9.88 16.78 -8.03
CA LEU A 156 9.44 18.02 -7.40
C LEU A 156 10.58 18.64 -6.59
N ASN A 157 10.73 19.95 -6.67
CA ASN A 157 11.66 20.72 -5.86
C ASN A 157 10.96 21.97 -5.35
N PHE A 158 10.93 22.15 -4.02
CA PHE A 158 10.20 23.25 -3.35
C PHE A 158 8.76 23.46 -3.83
N GLY A 159 8.03 22.37 -4.15
CA GLY A 159 6.65 22.41 -4.60
C GLY A 159 6.47 22.68 -6.10
N GLU A 160 7.53 22.89 -6.85
CA GLU A 160 7.50 23.08 -8.30
C GLU A 160 7.99 21.82 -9.04
N LYS A 161 7.39 21.56 -10.21
CA LYS A 161 7.83 20.46 -11.08
C LYS A 161 9.16 20.81 -11.73
N LEU A 162 10.23 20.11 -11.32
CA LEU A 162 11.57 20.28 -11.87
C LEU A 162 11.78 19.53 -13.18
N ALA A 163 11.32 18.26 -13.22
CA ALA A 163 11.44 17.40 -14.37
C ALA A 163 10.32 16.35 -14.39
N GLU A 164 10.05 15.77 -15.57
CA GLU A 164 9.16 14.64 -15.74
C GLU A 164 9.60 13.84 -16.96
N GLY A 165 9.67 12.51 -16.85
CA GLY A 165 10.11 11.64 -17.95
C GLY A 165 10.27 10.18 -17.52
N PHE A 166 10.91 9.39 -18.37
CA PHE A 166 11.32 8.04 -18.04
C PHE A 166 12.51 8.06 -17.08
N PRO A 167 12.71 7.01 -16.23
CA PRO A 167 13.83 6.96 -15.29
C PRO A 167 15.19 7.31 -15.90
N LYS A 168 15.49 6.79 -17.08
CA LYS A 168 16.76 7.06 -17.79
C LYS A 168 16.96 8.54 -18.16
N GLU A 169 15.87 9.25 -18.48
CA GLU A 169 15.89 10.68 -18.80
C GLU A 169 16.11 11.51 -17.54
N ILE A 170 15.48 11.10 -16.44
CA ILE A 170 15.57 11.78 -15.15
C ILE A 170 16.98 11.68 -14.55
N VAL A 171 17.61 10.49 -14.59
CA VAL A 171 18.98 10.29 -14.09
C VAL A 171 20.00 11.14 -14.84
N SER A 172 19.78 11.43 -16.13
CA SER A 172 20.68 12.25 -16.97
C SER A 172 20.31 13.74 -16.98
N ASN A 173 19.26 14.16 -16.28
CA ASN A 173 18.81 15.55 -16.28
C ASN A 173 19.69 16.43 -15.40
N GLU A 174 20.39 17.41 -15.98
CA GLU A 174 21.31 18.30 -15.27
C GLU A 174 20.67 19.02 -14.07
N LYS A 175 19.41 19.47 -14.21
CA LYS A 175 18.68 20.14 -13.12
C LYS A 175 18.39 19.21 -11.95
N VAL A 176 18.11 17.93 -12.22
CA VAL A 176 17.87 16.92 -11.19
C VAL A 176 19.19 16.57 -10.51
N ILE A 177 20.26 16.41 -11.28
CA ILE A 177 21.60 16.16 -10.75
C ILE A 177 22.04 17.30 -9.82
N GLU A 178 21.86 18.55 -10.23
CA GLU A 178 22.20 19.72 -9.42
C GLU A 178 21.38 19.78 -8.12
N ALA A 179 20.07 19.52 -8.19
CA ALA A 179 19.17 19.61 -7.04
C ALA A 179 19.36 18.49 -6.01
N TYR A 180 19.67 17.27 -6.45
CA TYR A 180 19.68 16.07 -5.61
C TYR A 180 21.07 15.43 -5.45
N LEU A 181 21.97 15.57 -6.41
CA LEU A 181 23.30 14.96 -6.43
C LEU A 181 24.45 15.98 -6.40
N GLY A 182 24.17 17.25 -6.67
CA GLY A 182 25.15 18.35 -6.74
C GLY A 182 25.46 19.05 -5.43
N GLY A 183 24.85 18.64 -4.31
CA GLY A 183 25.10 19.20 -2.98
C GLY A 183 26.28 18.53 -2.29
N LYS A 184 27.52 18.81 -2.74
CA LYS A 184 28.72 18.64 -1.93
C LYS A 184 29.27 19.99 -1.55
#